data_b09fd7353d4b94165b770935b02c5b7d
#
_entry.id   b09fd7353d4b94165b770935b02c5b7d
#
_cell.length_a   1.000
_cell.length_b   1.000
_cell.length_c   1.000
_cell.angle_alpha   90.00
_cell.angle_beta   90.00
_cell.angle_gamma   90.00
#
_symmetry.space_group_name_H-M   'P 1'
#
loop_
_entity.id
_entity.type
_entity.pdbx_description
1 polymer ?
#
loop_
_entity_poly.entity_id
_entity_poly.type
_entity_poly.pdbx_seq_one_letter_code
_entity_poly.pdbx_strand_id
1 'polypeptide(L)'
;MDFYQQLQLSSIGSKQWIKGAKDSKEKHKRILIYNFKVYLVVAFCFAVVTLYSMIFGSQNSVVGVLVLLVLMILRQVDFGIDTKHSIGVIFMIFAILAVGPRLANTVNTVPAFFIHFLCIMAIMILSCHNVIMSNQSTFILGYLLFYGYDVTGHNYVLRCCGLFAGAVICSLVFYKNHRNRTFHRGFYHLFKEFHLFSARSSWYLRLSLGISTAMLIGELVHMPRVMWIGIAAMSVLLPFSKDMKYRVQRRGPFNILGCMIFLILQAILPNHIFQWIGLIGGIGVGYSAGYAWQTVFNTFGALYIAENLFGLKNAIILRIAANVFGSLYAYGFDQLFRKITTSIRNLFENNSIMTDQA
;
A
#
# COMPACT_ATOMS: atom_id res chain seq x y z
N MET A 1 -29.04 -13.66 0.07
CA MET A 1 -27.58 -13.64 0.36
C MET A 1 -27.36 -14.39 1.65
N ASP A 2 -26.53 -15.41 1.62
CA ASP A 2 -26.23 -16.22 2.77
C ASP A 2 -25.26 -15.49 3.75
N PHE A 3 -25.13 -15.98 4.99
CA PHE A 3 -24.29 -15.34 6.02
C PHE A 3 -22.82 -15.21 5.57
N TYR A 4 -22.27 -16.26 4.97
CA TYR A 4 -20.88 -16.26 4.49
C TYR A 4 -20.64 -15.23 3.37
N GLN A 5 -21.58 -15.10 2.44
CA GLN A 5 -21.52 -14.10 1.38
C GLN A 5 -21.56 -12.67 1.95
N GLN A 6 -22.35 -12.44 3.01
CA GLN A 6 -22.41 -11.13 3.68
C GLN A 6 -21.09 -10.78 4.37
N LEU A 7 -20.37 -11.76 4.92
CA LEU A 7 -19.05 -11.56 5.51
C LEU A 7 -17.98 -11.18 4.45
N GLN A 8 -18.15 -11.56 3.19
CA GLN A 8 -17.22 -11.29 2.12
C GLN A 8 -17.40 -9.91 1.45
N LEU A 9 -18.51 -9.23 1.69
CA LEU A 9 -18.76 -7.90 1.12
C LEU A 9 -17.67 -6.91 1.54
N SER A 10 -17.34 -5.94 0.66
CA SER A 10 -16.56 -4.77 1.06
C SER A 10 -17.34 -3.90 2.05
N SER A 11 -16.71 -2.93 2.72
CA SER A 11 -17.39 -1.97 3.59
C SER A 11 -18.45 -1.16 2.83
N ILE A 12 -18.18 -0.83 1.55
CA ILE A 12 -19.16 -0.17 0.66
C ILE A 12 -20.34 -1.10 0.40
N GLY A 13 -20.07 -2.35 0.00
CA GLY A 13 -21.10 -3.35 -0.28
C GLY A 13 -21.96 -3.65 0.94
N SER A 14 -21.36 -3.77 2.14
CA SER A 14 -22.10 -3.97 3.40
C SER A 14 -23.04 -2.80 3.70
N LYS A 15 -22.58 -1.56 3.52
CA LYS A 15 -23.44 -0.37 3.74
C LYS A 15 -24.56 -0.26 2.72
N GLN A 16 -24.31 -0.60 1.46
CA GLN A 16 -25.36 -0.66 0.43
C GLN A 16 -26.39 -1.75 0.75
N TRP A 17 -25.90 -2.92 1.21
CA TRP A 17 -26.76 -4.02 1.63
C TRP A 17 -27.64 -3.66 2.83
N ILE A 18 -27.11 -2.94 3.83
CA ILE A 18 -27.86 -2.40 4.96
C ILE A 18 -28.94 -1.41 4.52
N LYS A 19 -28.61 -0.51 3.58
CA LYS A 19 -29.58 0.48 3.04
C LYS A 19 -30.72 -0.18 2.25
N GLY A 20 -30.49 -1.34 1.63
CA GLY A 20 -31.48 -2.10 0.88
C GLY A 20 -32.34 -3.04 1.74
N ALA A 21 -32.35 -2.90 3.08
CA ALA A 21 -33.22 -3.68 3.96
C ALA A 21 -34.70 -3.28 3.81
N LYS A 22 -35.59 -4.28 3.80
CA LYS A 22 -37.04 -4.08 3.59
C LYS A 22 -37.74 -3.56 4.86
N ASP A 23 -37.29 -3.97 6.01
CA ASP A 23 -37.85 -3.59 7.30
C ASP A 23 -36.77 -3.30 8.36
N SER A 24 -37.18 -2.77 9.51
CA SER A 24 -36.29 -2.42 10.61
C SER A 24 -35.60 -3.63 11.23
N LYS A 25 -36.24 -4.78 11.29
CA LYS A 25 -35.71 -6.02 11.87
C LYS A 25 -34.61 -6.59 10.98
N GLU A 26 -34.82 -6.61 9.67
CA GLU A 26 -33.82 -7.01 8.70
C GLU A 26 -32.62 -6.04 8.70
N LYS A 27 -32.87 -4.73 8.80
CA LYS A 27 -31.81 -3.72 8.90
C LYS A 27 -30.90 -3.95 10.13
N HIS A 28 -31.50 -4.20 11.31
CA HIS A 28 -30.76 -4.50 12.52
C HIS A 28 -29.91 -5.79 12.37
N LYS A 29 -30.47 -6.85 11.80
CA LYS A 29 -29.73 -8.09 11.54
C LYS A 29 -28.51 -7.84 10.63
N ARG A 30 -28.67 -7.07 9.56
CA ARG A 30 -27.58 -6.73 8.64
C ARG A 30 -26.51 -5.87 9.30
N ILE A 31 -26.88 -4.94 10.19
CA ILE A 31 -25.95 -4.14 11.00
C ILE A 31 -25.15 -5.04 11.95
N LEU A 32 -25.79 -5.97 12.63
CA LEU A 32 -25.10 -6.91 13.51
C LEU A 32 -24.08 -7.77 12.76
N ILE A 33 -24.44 -8.28 11.59
CA ILE A 33 -23.51 -9.06 10.74
C ILE A 33 -22.32 -8.19 10.30
N TYR A 34 -22.57 -6.93 9.94
CA TYR A 34 -21.50 -6.01 9.56
C TYR A 34 -20.56 -5.70 10.72
N ASN A 35 -21.11 -5.46 11.92
CA ASN A 35 -20.31 -5.25 13.13
C ASN A 35 -19.48 -6.49 13.46
N PHE A 36 -20.10 -7.66 13.50
CA PHE A 36 -19.42 -8.93 13.73
C PHE A 36 -18.25 -9.13 12.76
N LYS A 37 -18.48 -8.88 11.47
CA LYS A 37 -17.43 -8.96 10.45
C LYS A 37 -16.27 -8.02 10.74
N VAL A 38 -16.52 -6.74 11.07
CA VAL A 38 -15.45 -5.77 11.34
C VAL A 38 -14.61 -6.23 12.52
N TYR A 39 -15.24 -6.60 13.62
CA TYR A 39 -14.54 -7.09 14.82
C TYR A 39 -13.78 -8.40 14.55
N LEU A 40 -14.38 -9.33 13.82
CA LEU A 40 -13.73 -10.58 13.44
C LEU A 40 -12.47 -10.35 12.60
N VAL A 41 -12.54 -9.48 11.60
CA VAL A 41 -11.40 -9.16 10.75
C VAL A 41 -10.30 -8.46 11.56
N VAL A 42 -10.64 -7.50 12.41
CA VAL A 42 -9.66 -6.79 13.24
C VAL A 42 -9.02 -7.74 14.27
N ALA A 43 -9.80 -8.60 14.90
CA ALA A 43 -9.28 -9.61 15.83
C ALA A 43 -8.32 -10.60 15.11
N PHE A 44 -8.68 -11.04 13.91
CA PHE A 44 -7.81 -11.88 13.08
C PHE A 44 -6.51 -11.15 12.70
N CYS A 45 -6.60 -9.89 12.27
CA CYS A 45 -5.43 -9.07 11.97
C CYS A 45 -4.51 -8.95 13.19
N PHE A 46 -5.08 -8.64 14.35
CA PHE A 46 -4.35 -8.51 15.59
C PHE A 46 -3.66 -9.83 15.98
N ALA A 47 -4.38 -10.94 15.91
CA ALA A 47 -3.83 -12.26 16.23
C ALA A 47 -2.66 -12.65 15.31
N VAL A 48 -2.79 -12.45 14.00
CA VAL A 48 -1.71 -12.76 13.04
C VAL A 48 -0.48 -11.89 13.28
N VAL A 49 -0.65 -10.58 13.47
CA VAL A 49 0.48 -9.67 13.72
C VAL A 49 1.15 -9.98 15.05
N THR A 50 0.38 -10.29 16.10
CA THR A 50 0.92 -10.69 17.41
C THR A 50 1.70 -12.00 17.29
N LEU A 51 1.17 -13.01 16.61
CA LEU A 51 1.86 -14.28 16.39
C LEU A 51 3.18 -14.06 15.65
N TYR A 52 3.22 -13.24 14.60
CA TYR A 52 4.45 -12.89 13.91
C TYR A 52 5.45 -12.17 14.83
N SER A 53 4.97 -11.26 15.67
CA SER A 53 5.81 -10.56 16.65
C SER A 53 6.40 -11.49 17.68
N MET A 54 5.66 -12.52 18.12
CA MET A 54 6.13 -13.52 19.08
C MET A 54 7.19 -14.43 18.47
N ILE A 55 7.05 -14.84 17.22
CA ILE A 55 7.96 -15.78 16.54
C ILE A 55 9.21 -15.06 16.02
N PHE A 56 9.07 -13.89 15.38
CA PHE A 56 10.15 -13.20 14.68
C PHE A 56 10.62 -11.91 15.38
N GLY A 57 10.14 -11.66 16.60
CA GLY A 57 10.48 -10.48 17.39
C GLY A 57 9.56 -9.28 17.13
N SER A 58 9.35 -8.46 18.15
CA SER A 58 8.45 -7.29 18.12
C SER A 58 8.82 -6.25 17.06
N GLN A 59 10.11 -6.07 16.76
CA GLN A 59 10.59 -5.18 15.71
C GLN A 59 10.20 -5.64 14.30
N ASN A 60 9.78 -6.89 14.15
CA ASN A 60 9.34 -7.50 12.90
C ASN A 60 7.80 -7.64 12.80
N SER A 61 7.04 -7.01 13.68
CA SER A 61 5.57 -6.95 13.60
C SER A 61 5.07 -6.46 12.23
N VAL A 62 5.82 -5.56 11.60
CA VAL A 62 5.56 -5.04 10.24
C VAL A 62 5.54 -6.15 9.19
N VAL A 63 6.31 -7.22 9.35
CA VAL A 63 6.26 -8.40 8.46
C VAL A 63 4.91 -9.08 8.56
N GLY A 64 4.41 -9.28 9.78
CA GLY A 64 3.08 -9.83 10.01
C GLY A 64 1.96 -9.00 9.35
N VAL A 65 2.07 -7.67 9.46
CA VAL A 65 1.13 -6.74 8.78
C VAL A 65 1.18 -6.93 7.26
N LEU A 66 2.37 -6.96 6.65
CA LEU A 66 2.50 -7.15 5.21
C LEU A 66 1.93 -8.51 4.77
N VAL A 67 2.35 -9.60 5.42
CA VAL A 67 1.91 -10.96 5.06
C VAL A 67 0.40 -11.06 5.14
N LEU A 68 -0.21 -10.49 6.18
CA LEU A 68 -1.67 -10.44 6.31
C LEU A 68 -2.32 -9.71 5.13
N LEU A 69 -1.83 -8.51 4.78
CA LEU A 69 -2.37 -7.74 3.66
C LEU A 69 -2.22 -8.48 2.33
N VAL A 70 -1.07 -9.12 2.10
CA VAL A 70 -0.83 -9.95 0.91
C VAL A 70 -1.77 -11.15 0.87
N LEU A 71 -1.97 -11.84 1.99
CA LEU A 71 -2.93 -12.95 2.09
C LEU A 71 -4.35 -12.53 1.71
N MET A 72 -4.77 -11.34 2.16
CA MET A 72 -6.11 -10.83 1.87
C MET A 72 -6.31 -10.56 0.37
N ILE A 73 -5.32 -9.99 -0.32
CA ILE A 73 -5.43 -9.70 -1.76
C ILE A 73 -5.27 -10.97 -2.62
N LEU A 74 -4.33 -11.86 -2.30
CA LEU A 74 -4.05 -13.07 -3.09
C LEU A 74 -5.17 -14.12 -3.06
N ARG A 75 -6.19 -13.92 -2.24
CA ARG A 75 -7.41 -14.74 -2.30
C ARG A 75 -8.23 -14.50 -3.57
N GLN A 76 -8.16 -13.31 -4.16
CA GLN A 76 -9.03 -12.89 -5.27
C GLN A 76 -8.24 -12.48 -6.50
N VAL A 77 -7.04 -12.02 -6.31
CA VAL A 77 -6.19 -11.36 -7.31
C VAL A 77 -5.16 -12.34 -7.85
N ASP A 78 -4.93 -12.30 -9.16
CA ASP A 78 -3.91 -13.07 -9.87
C ASP A 78 -2.84 -12.18 -10.53
N PHE A 79 -1.81 -12.81 -11.08
CA PHE A 79 -0.72 -12.14 -11.80
C PHE A 79 -0.88 -12.25 -13.33
N GLY A 80 -1.98 -12.84 -13.83
CA GLY A 80 -2.25 -13.02 -15.25
C GLY A 80 -1.34 -14.03 -15.97
N ILE A 81 -0.62 -14.86 -15.21
CA ILE A 81 0.30 -15.90 -15.68
C ILE A 81 0.01 -17.23 -14.98
N ASP A 82 0.60 -18.31 -15.51
CA ASP A 82 0.48 -19.66 -14.94
C ASP A 82 0.73 -19.66 -13.42
N THR A 83 -0.02 -20.50 -12.70
CA THR A 83 -0.01 -20.54 -11.23
C THR A 83 1.37 -20.89 -10.66
N LYS A 84 2.16 -21.76 -11.33
CA LYS A 84 3.51 -22.10 -10.87
C LYS A 84 4.47 -20.91 -11.03
N HIS A 85 4.38 -20.22 -12.16
CA HIS A 85 5.17 -18.99 -12.37
C HIS A 85 4.76 -17.87 -11.42
N SER A 86 3.48 -17.76 -11.08
CA SER A 86 2.97 -16.80 -10.09
C SER A 86 3.54 -17.06 -8.69
N ILE A 87 3.74 -18.31 -8.30
CA ILE A 87 4.43 -18.66 -7.04
C ILE A 87 5.87 -18.12 -7.07
N GLY A 88 6.59 -18.33 -8.17
CA GLY A 88 7.93 -17.76 -8.36
C GLY A 88 7.93 -16.23 -8.22
N VAL A 89 6.93 -15.54 -8.80
CA VAL A 89 6.75 -14.09 -8.67
C VAL A 89 6.55 -13.68 -7.21
N ILE A 90 5.75 -14.40 -6.42
CA ILE A 90 5.59 -14.11 -4.99
C ILE A 90 6.95 -14.17 -4.27
N PHE A 91 7.72 -15.23 -4.46
CA PHE A 91 9.06 -15.33 -3.86
C PHE A 91 9.99 -14.21 -4.31
N MET A 92 9.98 -13.84 -5.60
CA MET A 92 10.78 -12.72 -6.11
C MET A 92 10.40 -11.39 -5.46
N ILE A 93 9.10 -11.11 -5.32
CA ILE A 93 8.64 -9.89 -4.65
C ILE A 93 9.08 -9.89 -3.18
N PHE A 94 8.93 -11.00 -2.45
CA PHE A 94 9.36 -11.08 -1.06
C PHE A 94 10.89 -10.95 -0.92
N ALA A 95 11.68 -11.44 -1.89
CA ALA A 95 13.12 -11.21 -1.94
C ALA A 95 13.46 -9.72 -2.15
N ILE A 96 12.75 -9.02 -3.05
CA ILE A 96 12.90 -7.57 -3.23
C ILE A 96 12.57 -6.83 -1.91
N LEU A 97 11.53 -7.25 -1.21
CA LEU A 97 11.13 -6.67 0.07
C LEU A 97 12.12 -6.94 1.21
N ALA A 98 12.83 -8.05 1.15
CA ALA A 98 13.91 -8.36 2.11
C ALA A 98 15.16 -7.50 1.85
N VAL A 99 15.62 -7.46 0.61
CA VAL A 99 16.92 -6.89 0.25
C VAL A 99 16.84 -5.40 -0.07
N GLY A 100 15.86 -4.97 -0.88
CA GLY A 100 15.79 -3.61 -1.43
C GLY A 100 15.74 -2.51 -0.37
N PRO A 101 14.81 -2.54 0.60
CA PRO A 101 14.72 -1.52 1.64
C PRO A 101 15.99 -1.45 2.51
N ARG A 102 16.56 -2.62 2.84
CA ARG A 102 17.80 -2.70 3.62
C ARG A 102 18.98 -2.11 2.85
N LEU A 103 19.12 -2.47 1.58
CA LEU A 103 20.17 -1.92 0.72
C LEU A 103 20.06 -0.40 0.59
N ALA A 104 18.85 0.13 0.40
CA ALA A 104 18.63 1.57 0.34
C ALA A 104 19.06 2.29 1.63
N ASN A 105 18.88 1.66 2.80
CA ASN A 105 19.32 2.23 4.10
C ASN A 105 20.83 2.11 4.35
N THR A 106 21.59 1.39 3.52
CA THR A 106 23.05 1.24 3.69
C THR A 106 23.87 2.17 2.80
N VAL A 107 23.23 2.90 1.91
CA VAL A 107 23.90 3.76 0.94
C VAL A 107 23.47 5.22 1.11
N ASN A 108 24.20 6.13 0.45
CA ASN A 108 23.84 7.55 0.46
C ASN A 108 22.56 7.81 -0.35
N THR A 109 21.97 8.99 -0.18
CA THR A 109 20.67 9.42 -0.73
C THR A 109 20.55 9.22 -2.27
N VAL A 110 21.60 9.54 -3.04
CA VAL A 110 21.53 9.40 -4.52
C VAL A 110 21.51 7.95 -4.99
N PRO A 111 22.40 7.05 -4.54
CA PRO A 111 22.26 5.62 -4.79
C PRO A 111 20.95 5.03 -4.27
N ALA A 112 20.47 5.47 -3.09
CA ALA A 112 19.20 5.03 -2.52
C ALA A 112 18.02 5.33 -3.46
N PHE A 113 18.00 6.49 -4.10
CA PHE A 113 17.01 6.84 -5.13
C PHE A 113 16.93 5.79 -6.24
N PHE A 114 18.07 5.37 -6.81
CA PHE A 114 18.08 4.34 -7.85
C PHE A 114 17.60 2.99 -7.35
N ILE A 115 17.95 2.61 -6.12
CA ILE A 115 17.47 1.37 -5.50
C ILE A 115 15.95 1.43 -5.33
N HIS A 116 15.40 2.53 -4.81
CA HIS A 116 13.96 2.73 -4.68
C HIS A 116 13.26 2.62 -6.04
N PHE A 117 13.79 3.32 -7.05
CA PHE A 117 13.22 3.30 -8.39
C PHE A 117 13.21 1.88 -8.98
N LEU A 118 14.34 1.17 -8.94
CA LEU A 118 14.46 -0.17 -9.53
C LEU A 118 13.59 -1.19 -8.79
N CYS A 119 13.59 -1.16 -7.46
CA CYS A 119 12.77 -2.08 -6.65
C CYS A 119 11.27 -1.85 -6.87
N ILE A 120 10.82 -0.60 -6.84
CA ILE A 120 9.40 -0.26 -7.05
C ILE A 120 9.00 -0.61 -8.48
N MET A 121 9.85 -0.32 -9.47
CA MET A 121 9.61 -0.67 -10.86
C MET A 121 9.50 -2.20 -11.06
N ALA A 122 10.40 -2.96 -10.45
CA ALA A 122 10.35 -4.42 -10.48
C ALA A 122 9.05 -4.95 -9.84
N ILE A 123 8.65 -4.42 -8.68
CA ILE A 123 7.38 -4.76 -8.05
C ILE A 123 6.19 -4.45 -8.97
N MET A 124 6.21 -3.30 -9.68
CA MET A 124 5.16 -2.94 -10.63
C MET A 124 5.05 -3.94 -11.78
N ILE A 125 6.18 -4.29 -12.40
CA ILE A 125 6.22 -5.25 -13.52
C ILE A 125 5.75 -6.63 -13.06
N LEU A 126 6.21 -7.10 -11.90
CA LEU A 126 5.90 -8.41 -11.39
C LEU A 126 4.44 -8.55 -10.92
N SER A 127 3.85 -7.51 -10.34
CA SER A 127 2.57 -7.62 -9.65
C SER A 127 1.38 -6.95 -10.34
N CYS A 128 1.59 -6.00 -11.24
CA CYS A 128 0.51 -5.19 -11.80
C CYS A 128 0.13 -5.60 -13.22
N HIS A 129 -0.26 -6.86 -13.41
CA HIS A 129 -0.81 -7.30 -14.69
C HIS A 129 -2.14 -6.59 -15.02
N ASN A 130 -3.03 -6.50 -14.05
CA ASN A 130 -4.32 -5.82 -14.18
C ASN A 130 -4.34 -4.57 -13.27
N VAL A 131 -4.40 -3.40 -13.89
CA VAL A 131 -4.40 -2.09 -13.21
C VAL A 131 -5.57 -1.95 -12.21
N ILE A 132 -6.72 -2.53 -12.51
CA ILE A 132 -7.94 -2.46 -11.68
C ILE A 132 -7.75 -3.23 -10.36
N MET A 133 -7.00 -4.33 -10.39
CA MET A 133 -6.76 -5.17 -9.20
C MET A 133 -5.89 -4.50 -8.15
N SER A 134 -5.07 -3.51 -8.53
CA SER A 134 -4.21 -2.72 -7.63
C SER A 134 -3.28 -3.53 -6.72
N ASN A 135 -2.82 -4.70 -7.15
CA ASN A 135 -1.97 -5.62 -6.39
C ASN A 135 -0.69 -4.98 -5.89
N GLN A 136 -0.04 -4.18 -6.77
CA GLN A 136 1.21 -3.51 -6.52
C GLN A 136 1.17 -2.60 -5.28
N SER A 137 0.01 -2.04 -4.96
CA SER A 137 -0.13 -1.09 -3.84
C SER A 137 0.26 -1.71 -2.50
N THR A 138 -0.09 -2.97 -2.27
CA THR A 138 0.25 -3.68 -1.03
C THR A 138 1.74 -3.99 -0.95
N PHE A 139 2.35 -4.41 -2.05
CA PHE A 139 3.77 -4.75 -2.07
C PHE A 139 4.65 -3.49 -1.96
N ILE A 140 4.28 -2.40 -2.65
CA ILE A 140 4.98 -1.11 -2.52
C ILE A 140 4.82 -0.54 -1.11
N LEU A 141 3.63 -0.65 -0.51
CA LEU A 141 3.43 -0.28 0.90
C LEU A 141 4.39 -1.06 1.81
N GLY A 142 4.50 -2.37 1.62
CA GLY A 142 5.45 -3.21 2.36
C GLY A 142 6.90 -2.74 2.18
N TYR A 143 7.31 -2.44 0.95
CA TYR A 143 8.63 -1.90 0.64
C TYR A 143 8.91 -0.62 1.44
N LEU A 144 7.98 0.35 1.40
CA LEU A 144 8.11 1.63 2.11
C LEU A 144 8.11 1.45 3.63
N LEU A 145 7.29 0.53 4.15
CA LEU A 145 7.29 0.21 5.57
C LEU A 145 8.61 -0.40 6.03
N PHE A 146 9.19 -1.34 5.28
CA PHE A 146 10.48 -1.95 5.63
C PHE A 146 11.64 -0.96 5.51
N TYR A 147 11.58 -0.01 4.58
CA TYR A 147 12.52 1.09 4.52
C TYR A 147 12.45 1.98 5.77
N GLY A 148 11.25 2.38 6.17
CA GLY A 148 11.06 3.28 7.31
C GLY A 148 11.18 2.60 8.69
N TYR A 149 11.01 1.28 8.77
CA TYR A 149 11.19 0.46 9.97
C TYR A 149 12.35 -0.51 9.77
N ASP A 150 13.52 0.03 9.43
CA ASP A 150 14.72 -0.78 9.22
C ASP A 150 15.16 -1.50 10.50
N VAL A 151 15.78 -2.66 10.32
CA VAL A 151 16.38 -3.45 11.39
C VAL A 151 17.72 -4.01 10.94
N THR A 152 18.61 -4.25 11.91
CA THR A 152 19.99 -4.70 11.66
C THR A 152 20.32 -5.95 12.47
N GLY A 153 21.45 -6.56 12.15
CA GLY A 153 21.98 -7.71 12.89
C GLY A 153 21.01 -8.88 12.98
N HIS A 154 20.84 -9.45 14.16
CA HIS A 154 19.96 -10.59 14.40
C HIS A 154 18.49 -10.32 14.02
N ASN A 155 17.97 -9.10 14.28
CA ASN A 155 16.61 -8.75 13.90
C ASN A 155 16.39 -8.73 12.38
N TYR A 156 17.42 -8.43 11.59
CA TYR A 156 17.33 -8.52 10.14
C TYR A 156 17.27 -9.98 9.67
N VAL A 157 18.04 -10.88 10.29
CA VAL A 157 17.94 -12.32 10.00
C VAL A 157 16.51 -12.82 10.30
N LEU A 158 15.96 -12.47 11.46
CA LEU A 158 14.58 -12.80 11.81
C LEU A 158 13.56 -12.21 10.82
N ARG A 159 13.81 -11.00 10.30
CA ARG A 159 13.01 -10.39 9.23
C ARG A 159 13.03 -11.23 7.96
N CYS A 160 14.20 -11.66 7.52
CA CYS A 160 14.33 -12.51 6.33
C CYS A 160 13.62 -13.85 6.52
N CYS A 161 13.76 -14.48 7.69
CA CYS A 161 13.04 -15.71 8.03
C CYS A 161 11.50 -15.49 8.03
N GLY A 162 11.04 -14.39 8.62
CA GLY A 162 9.61 -14.04 8.63
C GLY A 162 9.06 -13.76 7.24
N LEU A 163 9.81 -13.07 6.38
CA LEU A 163 9.45 -12.84 4.98
C LEU A 163 9.42 -14.12 4.17
N PHE A 164 10.39 -15.01 4.37
CA PHE A 164 10.39 -16.31 3.71
C PHE A 164 9.20 -17.17 4.13
N ALA A 165 8.92 -17.27 5.43
CA ALA A 165 7.73 -17.94 5.95
C ALA A 165 6.43 -17.31 5.38
N GLY A 166 6.39 -15.98 5.31
CA GLY A 166 5.29 -15.25 4.67
C GLY A 166 5.12 -15.59 3.20
N ALA A 167 6.21 -15.65 2.43
CA ALA A 167 6.17 -16.04 1.02
C ALA A 167 5.60 -17.46 0.83
N VAL A 168 6.02 -18.41 1.69
CA VAL A 168 5.50 -19.79 1.67
C VAL A 168 4.00 -19.80 1.96
N ILE A 169 3.55 -19.15 3.04
CA ILE A 169 2.13 -19.11 3.42
C ILE A 169 1.29 -18.44 2.33
N CYS A 170 1.75 -17.31 1.79
CA CYS A 170 1.09 -16.60 0.70
C CYS A 170 0.99 -17.45 -0.57
N SER A 171 2.05 -18.19 -0.91
CA SER A 171 2.09 -19.10 -2.06
C SER A 171 1.13 -20.27 -1.91
N LEU A 172 1.01 -20.85 -0.72
CA LEU A 172 0.07 -21.93 -0.42
C LEU A 172 -1.39 -21.45 -0.57
N VAL A 173 -1.70 -20.27 -0.03
CA VAL A 173 -3.04 -19.66 -0.15
C VAL A 173 -3.34 -19.32 -1.59
N PHE A 174 -2.36 -18.74 -2.32
CA PHE A 174 -2.51 -18.43 -3.74
C PHE A 174 -2.77 -19.70 -4.55
N TYR A 175 -1.96 -20.73 -4.39
CA TYR A 175 -2.12 -22.01 -5.07
C TYR A 175 -3.50 -22.62 -4.82
N LYS A 176 -3.94 -22.67 -3.55
CA LYS A 176 -5.26 -23.22 -3.19
C LYS A 176 -6.41 -22.51 -3.93
N ASN A 177 -6.32 -21.18 -4.06
CA ASN A 177 -7.39 -20.37 -4.67
C ASN A 177 -7.34 -20.33 -6.21
N HIS A 178 -6.16 -20.53 -6.82
CA HIS A 178 -5.95 -20.32 -8.26
C HIS A 178 -5.55 -21.59 -9.03
N ARG A 179 -5.38 -22.75 -8.39
CA ARG A 179 -4.94 -24.00 -9.04
C ARG A 179 -5.82 -24.47 -10.19
N ASN A 180 -7.09 -24.09 -10.21
CA ASN A 180 -8.05 -24.47 -11.25
C ASN A 180 -8.15 -23.42 -12.36
N ARG A 181 -7.38 -22.30 -12.27
CA ARG A 181 -7.34 -21.28 -13.33
C ARG A 181 -6.23 -21.64 -14.31
N THR A 182 -6.58 -21.76 -15.58
CA THR A 182 -5.61 -22.02 -16.64
C THR A 182 -5.21 -20.72 -17.32
N PHE A 183 -3.97 -20.32 -17.15
CA PHE A 183 -3.36 -19.24 -17.90
C PHE A 183 -2.33 -19.83 -18.87
N HIS A 184 -2.46 -19.53 -20.16
CA HIS A 184 -1.49 -19.95 -21.18
C HIS A 184 -0.26 -19.02 -21.27
N ARG A 185 0.00 -18.23 -20.24
CA ARG A 185 1.03 -17.19 -20.20
C ARG A 185 2.05 -17.54 -19.14
N GLY A 186 3.33 -17.48 -19.51
CA GLY A 186 4.44 -17.71 -18.58
C GLY A 186 5.03 -16.42 -18.04
N PHE A 187 6.02 -16.54 -17.16
CA PHE A 187 6.75 -15.45 -16.53
C PHE A 187 7.30 -14.40 -17.51
N TYR A 188 7.85 -14.84 -18.64
CA TYR A 188 8.41 -13.96 -19.67
C TYR A 188 7.41 -12.92 -20.18
N HIS A 189 6.13 -13.24 -20.23
CA HIS A 189 5.09 -12.32 -20.72
C HIS A 189 4.94 -11.07 -19.88
N LEU A 190 5.29 -11.09 -18.58
CA LEU A 190 5.27 -9.91 -17.72
C LEU A 190 6.22 -8.82 -18.22
N PHE A 191 7.40 -9.23 -18.73
CA PHE A 191 8.38 -8.32 -19.29
C PHE A 191 8.08 -7.94 -20.74
N LYS A 192 7.59 -8.89 -21.55
CA LYS A 192 7.22 -8.63 -22.94
C LYS A 192 6.09 -7.60 -23.08
N GLU A 193 5.20 -7.54 -22.09
CA GLU A 193 4.12 -6.55 -22.04
C GLU A 193 4.56 -5.15 -21.65
N PHE A 194 5.82 -4.97 -21.25
CA PHE A 194 6.35 -3.67 -20.93
C PHE A 194 6.75 -2.94 -22.22
N HIS A 195 5.92 -1.99 -22.62
CA HIS A 195 6.16 -1.10 -23.74
C HIS A 195 6.16 0.36 -23.25
N LEU A 196 7.25 1.07 -23.40
CA LEU A 196 7.49 2.44 -22.89
C LEU A 196 6.31 3.40 -23.12
N PHE A 197 5.70 3.34 -24.30
CA PHE A 197 4.60 4.22 -24.70
C PHE A 197 3.21 3.67 -24.39
N SER A 198 3.08 2.48 -23.84
CA SER A 198 1.78 1.98 -23.40
C SER A 198 1.29 2.74 -22.17
N ALA A 199 -0.02 2.98 -22.06
CA ALA A 199 -0.62 3.68 -20.93
C ALA A 199 -0.28 3.02 -19.58
N ARG A 200 -0.20 1.68 -19.56
CA ARG A 200 0.14 0.89 -18.39
C ARG A 200 1.60 1.06 -17.98
N SER A 201 2.54 0.87 -18.89
CA SER A 201 3.97 0.99 -18.60
C SER A 201 4.39 2.44 -18.30
N SER A 202 3.78 3.41 -18.96
CA SER A 202 3.94 4.83 -18.64
C SER A 202 3.50 5.12 -17.20
N TRP A 203 2.41 4.48 -16.72
CA TRP A 203 2.02 4.61 -15.34
C TRP A 203 2.98 3.92 -14.37
N TYR A 204 3.58 2.77 -14.74
CA TYR A 204 4.63 2.12 -13.92
C TYR A 204 5.81 3.05 -13.70
N LEU A 205 6.34 3.65 -14.78
CA LEU A 205 7.42 4.63 -14.72
C LEU A 205 7.04 5.84 -13.87
N ARG A 206 5.86 6.40 -14.09
CA ARG A 206 5.36 7.56 -13.36
C ARG A 206 5.22 7.28 -11.87
N LEU A 207 4.68 6.13 -11.47
CA LEU A 207 4.55 5.74 -10.07
C LEU A 207 5.92 5.53 -9.43
N SER A 208 6.80 4.75 -10.07
CA SER A 208 8.13 4.44 -9.54
C SER A 208 9.00 5.67 -9.42
N LEU A 209 9.10 6.49 -10.47
CA LEU A 209 9.84 7.74 -10.42
C LEU A 209 9.24 8.73 -9.43
N GLY A 210 7.91 8.88 -9.42
CA GLY A 210 7.25 9.83 -8.55
C GLY A 210 7.43 9.52 -7.06
N ILE A 211 7.40 8.24 -6.67
CA ILE A 211 7.69 7.85 -5.29
C ILE A 211 9.16 8.08 -4.97
N SER A 212 10.07 7.59 -5.82
CA SER A 212 11.51 7.64 -5.55
C SER A 212 12.04 9.07 -5.53
N THR A 213 11.57 9.95 -6.41
CA THR A 213 11.95 11.37 -6.40
C THR A 213 11.35 12.14 -5.21
N ALA A 214 10.11 11.81 -4.81
CA ALA A 214 9.51 12.38 -3.60
C ALA A 214 10.31 12.00 -2.34
N MET A 215 10.77 10.76 -2.25
CA MET A 215 11.63 10.29 -1.16
C MET A 215 13.02 10.94 -1.22
N LEU A 216 13.62 11.04 -2.41
CA LEU A 216 14.90 11.74 -2.61
C LEU A 216 14.85 13.17 -2.04
N ILE A 217 13.81 13.93 -2.37
CA ILE A 217 13.64 15.29 -1.85
C ILE A 217 13.51 15.28 -0.33
N GLY A 218 12.72 14.34 0.23
CA GLY A 218 12.57 14.20 1.67
C GLY A 218 13.89 13.89 2.38
N GLU A 219 14.74 13.04 1.80
CA GLU A 219 16.07 12.71 2.33
C GLU A 219 17.04 13.89 2.23
N LEU A 220 17.05 14.62 1.12
CA LEU A 220 17.90 15.79 0.91
C LEU A 220 17.60 16.91 1.94
N VAL A 221 16.35 17.05 2.37
CA VAL A 221 15.97 18.00 3.43
C VAL A 221 16.03 17.37 4.82
N HIS A 222 16.63 16.19 4.96
CA HIS A 222 16.77 15.42 6.20
C HIS A 222 15.46 15.23 6.97
N MET A 223 14.36 15.02 6.23
CA MET A 223 13.05 14.84 6.86
C MET A 223 12.96 13.46 7.53
N PRO A 224 12.66 13.40 8.84
CA PRO A 224 12.42 12.12 9.51
C PRO A 224 11.23 11.39 8.89
N ARG A 225 11.27 10.06 8.84
CA ARG A 225 10.16 9.23 8.32
C ARG A 225 9.80 9.52 6.87
N VAL A 226 10.79 9.63 6.00
CA VAL A 226 10.63 9.82 4.54
C VAL A 226 9.65 8.82 3.92
N MET A 227 9.53 7.62 4.48
CA MET A 227 8.53 6.63 4.04
C MET A 227 7.10 7.18 4.01
N TRP A 228 6.74 8.15 4.88
CA TRP A 228 5.41 8.76 4.85
C TRP A 228 5.17 9.60 3.61
N ILE A 229 6.22 10.26 3.10
CA ILE A 229 6.17 10.96 1.81
C ILE A 229 5.92 9.95 0.69
N GLY A 230 6.68 8.85 0.66
CA GLY A 230 6.52 7.77 -0.32
C GLY A 230 5.11 7.16 -0.29
N ILE A 231 4.57 6.86 0.90
CA ILE A 231 3.20 6.34 1.07
C ILE A 231 2.16 7.37 0.59
N ALA A 232 2.38 8.67 0.87
CA ALA A 232 1.49 9.70 0.39
C ALA A 232 1.51 9.80 -1.15
N ALA A 233 2.68 9.83 -1.76
CA ALA A 233 2.85 9.87 -3.20
C ALA A 233 2.24 8.61 -3.86
N MET A 234 2.54 7.41 -3.35
CA MET A 234 1.97 6.15 -3.83
C MET A 234 0.43 6.18 -3.85
N SER A 235 -0.18 6.68 -2.78
CA SER A 235 -1.64 6.68 -2.66
C SER A 235 -2.34 7.64 -3.60
N VAL A 236 -1.63 8.63 -4.13
CA VAL A 236 -2.12 9.67 -5.03
C VAL A 236 -1.86 9.32 -6.50
N LEU A 237 -0.67 8.79 -6.84
CA LEU A 237 -0.24 8.47 -8.21
C LEU A 237 -1.02 7.28 -8.81
N LEU A 238 -2.33 7.44 -8.92
CA LEU A 238 -3.22 6.43 -9.49
C LEU A 238 -3.17 6.44 -11.03
N PRO A 239 -3.60 5.33 -11.68
CA PRO A 239 -3.63 5.26 -13.14
C PRO A 239 -4.61 6.28 -13.74
N PHE A 240 -5.74 6.52 -13.09
CA PHE A 240 -6.82 7.39 -13.58
C PHE A 240 -6.78 8.78 -12.96
N SER A 241 -6.76 9.82 -13.79
CA SER A 241 -6.65 11.22 -13.33
C SER A 241 -7.81 11.68 -12.43
N LYS A 242 -9.01 11.15 -12.67
CA LYS A 242 -10.21 11.47 -11.84
C LYS A 242 -10.02 11.01 -10.40
N ASP A 243 -9.56 9.77 -10.22
CA ASP A 243 -9.33 9.20 -8.90
C ASP A 243 -8.17 9.89 -8.19
N MET A 244 -7.13 10.25 -8.93
CA MET A 244 -5.99 10.99 -8.42
C MET A 244 -6.41 12.37 -7.87
N LYS A 245 -7.17 13.18 -8.65
CA LYS A 245 -7.69 14.48 -8.19
C LYS A 245 -8.51 14.34 -6.91
N TYR A 246 -9.39 13.34 -6.86
CA TYR A 246 -10.18 13.04 -5.66
C TYR A 246 -9.29 12.77 -4.45
N ARG A 247 -8.24 11.95 -4.61
CA ARG A 247 -7.35 11.61 -3.49
C ARG A 247 -6.48 12.77 -3.03
N VAL A 248 -5.95 13.57 -3.94
CA VAL A 248 -5.17 14.79 -3.59
C VAL A 248 -6.00 15.72 -2.70
N GLN A 249 -7.23 16.02 -3.12
CA GLN A 249 -8.13 16.92 -2.39
C GLN A 249 -8.53 16.40 -1.00
N ARG A 250 -8.52 15.09 -0.80
CA ARG A 250 -8.96 14.46 0.47
C ARG A 250 -7.81 14.12 1.41
N ARG A 251 -6.63 13.80 0.89
CA ARG A 251 -5.55 13.27 1.72
C ARG A 251 -5.04 14.27 2.77
N GLY A 252 -4.71 15.49 2.36
CA GLY A 252 -4.24 16.54 3.28
C GLY A 252 -5.26 16.87 4.36
N PRO A 253 -6.45 17.36 4.01
CA PRO A 253 -7.47 17.74 4.98
C PRO A 253 -7.88 16.61 5.93
N PHE A 254 -8.09 15.39 5.43
CA PHE A 254 -8.47 14.26 6.27
C PHE A 254 -7.32 13.69 7.10
N ASN A 255 -6.06 13.88 6.69
CA ASN A 255 -4.92 13.58 7.54
C ASN A 255 -4.84 14.57 8.71
N ILE A 256 -5.03 15.87 8.45
CA ILE A 256 -5.10 16.91 9.50
C ILE A 256 -6.24 16.60 10.47
N LEU A 257 -7.44 16.28 9.96
CA LEU A 257 -8.57 15.87 10.79
C LEU A 257 -8.23 14.65 11.65
N GLY A 258 -7.54 13.65 11.09
CA GLY A 258 -7.06 12.49 11.84
C GLY A 258 -6.09 12.87 12.97
N CYS A 259 -5.17 13.79 12.72
CA CYS A 259 -4.27 14.31 13.75
C CYS A 259 -5.03 15.06 14.86
N MET A 260 -6.02 15.86 14.51
CA MET A 260 -6.86 16.56 15.49
C MET A 260 -7.67 15.58 16.37
N ILE A 261 -8.31 14.60 15.75
CA ILE A 261 -9.04 13.56 16.50
C ILE A 261 -8.10 12.77 17.41
N PHE A 262 -6.89 12.43 16.93
CA PHE A 262 -5.88 11.76 17.74
C PHE A 262 -5.52 12.58 18.99
N LEU A 263 -5.28 13.89 18.86
CA LEU A 263 -5.01 14.80 19.99
C LEU A 263 -6.17 14.82 21.00
N ILE A 264 -7.39 14.91 20.52
CA ILE A 264 -8.59 14.91 21.37
C ILE A 264 -8.68 13.58 22.13
N LEU A 265 -8.49 12.46 21.45
CA LEU A 265 -8.55 11.14 22.07
C LEU A 265 -7.44 10.95 23.11
N GLN A 266 -6.23 11.46 22.84
CA GLN A 266 -5.14 11.43 23.80
C GLN A 266 -5.43 12.25 25.06
N ALA A 267 -6.10 13.40 24.92
CA ALA A 267 -6.47 14.25 26.06
C ALA A 267 -7.61 13.67 26.92
N ILE A 268 -8.52 12.91 26.29
CA ILE A 268 -9.74 12.40 26.97
C ILE A 268 -9.58 10.97 27.48
N LEU A 269 -8.87 10.12 26.71
CA LEU A 269 -8.79 8.69 27.05
C LEU A 269 -7.74 8.43 28.14
N PRO A 270 -8.05 7.59 29.13
CA PRO A 270 -7.05 7.10 30.08
C PRO A 270 -5.94 6.31 29.35
N ASN A 271 -4.70 6.40 29.86
CA ASN A 271 -3.53 5.77 29.22
C ASN A 271 -3.70 4.27 28.93
N HIS A 272 -4.37 3.53 29.80
CA HIS A 272 -4.62 2.10 29.59
C HIS A 272 -5.59 1.79 28.42
N ILE A 273 -6.39 2.76 27.97
CA ILE A 273 -7.22 2.68 26.77
C ILE A 273 -6.46 3.24 25.57
N PHE A 274 -5.75 4.37 25.74
CA PHE A 274 -5.05 5.04 24.66
C PHE A 274 -3.94 4.18 24.03
N GLN A 275 -3.30 3.30 24.79
CA GLN A 275 -2.34 2.32 24.23
C GLN A 275 -2.91 1.46 23.10
N TRP A 276 -4.24 1.31 23.02
CA TRP A 276 -4.94 0.56 21.99
C TRP A 276 -5.41 1.42 20.81
N ILE A 277 -4.93 2.68 20.72
CA ILE A 277 -5.38 3.64 19.69
C ILE A 277 -5.15 3.13 18.26
N GLY A 278 -4.10 2.35 18.04
CA GLY A 278 -3.86 1.68 16.77
C GLY A 278 -4.95 0.66 16.41
N LEU A 279 -5.44 -0.10 17.38
CA LEU A 279 -6.55 -1.04 17.21
C LEU A 279 -7.87 -0.31 16.95
N ILE A 280 -8.12 0.78 17.68
CA ILE A 280 -9.28 1.68 17.44
C ILE A 280 -9.22 2.23 16.01
N GLY A 281 -8.04 2.64 15.53
CA GLY A 281 -7.80 3.02 14.14
C GLY A 281 -8.15 1.91 13.15
N GLY A 282 -7.73 0.68 13.43
CA GLY A 282 -8.05 -0.50 12.61
C GLY A 282 -9.56 -0.77 12.51
N ILE A 283 -10.29 -0.68 13.63
CA ILE A 283 -11.76 -0.78 13.68
C ILE A 283 -12.38 0.34 12.82
N GLY A 284 -11.91 1.58 12.99
CA GLY A 284 -12.36 2.73 12.20
C GLY A 284 -12.15 2.55 10.70
N VAL A 285 -11.01 1.99 10.27
CA VAL A 285 -10.76 1.61 8.86
C VAL A 285 -11.77 0.57 8.40
N GLY A 286 -12.07 -0.45 9.22
CA GLY A 286 -13.06 -1.49 8.92
C GLY A 286 -14.45 -0.92 8.65
N TYR A 287 -14.85 0.12 9.38
CA TYR A 287 -16.10 0.85 9.15
C TYR A 287 -16.05 1.88 8.03
N SER A 288 -14.85 2.24 7.55
CA SER A 288 -14.69 3.30 6.55
C SER A 288 -15.02 2.78 5.16
N ALA A 289 -16.08 3.33 4.53
CA ALA A 289 -16.45 3.01 3.15
C ALA A 289 -15.65 3.82 2.11
N GLY A 290 -15.04 4.92 2.50
CA GLY A 290 -14.35 5.85 1.58
C GLY A 290 -12.93 6.17 2.00
N TYR A 291 -12.12 6.52 1.00
CA TYR A 291 -10.71 6.85 1.15
C TYR A 291 -10.44 7.94 2.22
N ALA A 292 -11.30 8.95 2.27
CA ALA A 292 -11.16 10.07 3.20
C ALA A 292 -11.14 9.61 4.67
N TRP A 293 -12.12 8.83 5.09
CA TRP A 293 -12.18 8.30 6.46
C TRP A 293 -11.10 7.26 6.75
N GLN A 294 -10.72 6.44 5.75
CA GLN A 294 -9.57 5.55 5.89
C GLN A 294 -8.29 6.34 6.18
N THR A 295 -8.11 7.53 5.57
CA THR A 295 -6.96 8.40 5.85
C THR A 295 -6.96 8.90 7.30
N VAL A 296 -8.12 9.26 7.86
CA VAL A 296 -8.27 9.66 9.28
C VAL A 296 -7.79 8.54 10.19
N PHE A 297 -8.38 7.35 10.07
CA PHE A 297 -8.12 6.26 11.00
C PHE A 297 -6.73 5.63 10.83
N ASN A 298 -6.18 5.61 9.62
CA ASN A 298 -4.79 5.17 9.37
C ASN A 298 -3.75 6.11 10.02
N THR A 299 -4.15 7.30 10.41
CA THR A 299 -3.26 8.24 11.10
C THR A 299 -2.98 7.80 12.54
N PHE A 300 -3.92 7.14 13.21
CA PHE A 300 -3.83 6.82 14.64
C PHE A 300 -2.64 5.91 14.98
N GLY A 301 -2.54 4.75 14.33
CA GLY A 301 -1.42 3.84 14.57
C GLY A 301 -0.06 4.42 14.20
N ALA A 302 0.00 5.20 13.11
CA ALA A 302 1.23 5.84 12.68
C ALA A 302 1.69 6.94 13.64
N LEU A 303 0.75 7.75 14.19
CA LEU A 303 1.06 8.77 15.17
C LEU A 303 1.48 8.16 16.52
N TYR A 304 0.81 7.12 16.98
CA TYR A 304 1.14 6.44 18.24
C TYR A 304 2.60 5.94 18.25
N ILE A 305 3.05 5.35 17.15
CA ILE A 305 4.45 4.90 17.02
C ILE A 305 5.40 6.11 16.95
N ALA A 306 5.03 7.14 16.21
CA ALA A 306 5.89 8.32 16.02
C ALA A 306 5.99 9.19 17.30
N GLU A 307 4.94 9.25 18.08
CA GLU A 307 4.91 9.94 19.37
C GLU A 307 5.96 9.37 20.34
N ASN A 308 6.06 8.05 20.40
CA ASN A 308 7.07 7.38 21.23
C ASN A 308 8.51 7.64 20.78
N LEU A 309 8.73 8.08 19.54
CA LEU A 309 10.06 8.33 18.96
C LEU A 309 10.45 9.81 18.93
N PHE A 310 9.51 10.69 18.67
CA PHE A 310 9.76 12.12 18.40
C PHE A 310 9.01 13.05 19.35
N GLY A 311 8.17 12.51 20.22
CA GLY A 311 7.20 13.27 21.00
C GLY A 311 5.98 13.70 20.16
N LEU A 312 4.89 14.00 20.84
CA LEU A 312 3.58 14.28 20.25
C LEU A 312 3.61 15.42 19.21
N LYS A 313 4.17 16.57 19.59
CA LYS A 313 4.20 17.76 18.72
C LYS A 313 4.93 17.48 17.41
N ASN A 314 6.12 16.89 17.49
CA ASN A 314 6.93 16.60 16.30
C ASN A 314 6.27 15.51 15.43
N ALA A 315 5.71 14.48 16.05
CA ALA A 315 5.00 13.41 15.34
C ALA A 315 3.86 13.97 14.48
N ILE A 316 3.06 14.89 15.02
CA ILE A 316 1.95 15.53 14.31
C ILE A 316 2.46 16.40 13.17
N ILE A 317 3.43 17.27 13.43
CA ILE A 317 4.00 18.17 12.41
C ILE A 317 4.57 17.33 11.25
N LEU A 318 5.39 16.33 11.57
CA LEU A 318 5.98 15.44 10.57
C LEU A 318 4.90 14.67 9.76
N ARG A 319 3.85 14.20 10.44
CA ARG A 319 2.77 13.48 9.78
C ARG A 319 2.01 14.34 8.79
N ILE A 320 1.65 15.56 9.20
CA ILE A 320 0.96 16.54 8.34
C ILE A 320 1.87 16.95 7.19
N ALA A 321 3.11 17.38 7.47
CA ALA A 321 4.06 17.83 6.47
C ALA A 321 4.32 16.75 5.40
N ALA A 322 4.62 15.50 5.81
CA ALA A 322 4.87 14.40 4.89
C ALA A 322 3.65 14.07 4.01
N ASN A 323 2.44 14.08 4.57
CA ASN A 323 1.24 13.76 3.80
C ASN A 323 0.83 14.90 2.85
N VAL A 324 0.93 16.15 3.28
CA VAL A 324 0.64 17.32 2.44
C VAL A 324 1.68 17.42 1.33
N PHE A 325 2.96 17.42 1.67
CA PHE A 325 4.04 17.47 0.70
C PHE A 325 3.95 16.31 -0.31
N GLY A 326 3.89 15.06 0.16
CA GLY A 326 3.85 13.89 -0.71
C GLY A 326 2.65 13.88 -1.67
N SER A 327 1.49 14.35 -1.23
CA SER A 327 0.30 14.43 -2.09
C SER A 327 0.37 15.56 -3.12
N LEU A 328 0.81 16.75 -2.73
CA LEU A 328 0.96 17.90 -3.65
C LEU A 328 2.08 17.65 -4.66
N TYR A 329 3.21 17.13 -4.18
CA TYR A 329 4.32 16.73 -5.04
C TYR A 329 3.88 15.70 -6.09
N ALA A 330 3.21 14.63 -5.66
CA ALA A 330 2.73 13.59 -6.56
C ALA A 330 1.80 14.14 -7.64
N TYR A 331 0.93 15.09 -7.29
CA TYR A 331 0.06 15.74 -8.26
C TYR A 331 0.83 16.60 -9.26
N GLY A 332 1.75 17.44 -8.80
CA GLY A 332 2.60 18.26 -9.67
C GLY A 332 3.48 17.40 -10.57
N PHE A 333 4.08 16.34 -10.01
CA PHE A 333 4.89 15.38 -10.76
C PHE A 333 4.08 14.69 -11.87
N ASP A 334 2.84 14.26 -11.59
CA ASP A 334 1.98 13.65 -12.61
C ASP A 334 1.70 14.60 -13.78
N GLN A 335 1.42 15.88 -13.51
CA GLN A 335 1.18 16.86 -14.54
C GLN A 335 2.43 17.07 -15.41
N LEU A 336 3.59 17.21 -14.78
CA LEU A 336 4.86 17.37 -15.47
C LEU A 336 5.20 16.13 -16.31
N PHE A 337 5.10 14.94 -15.71
CA PHE A 337 5.40 13.68 -16.39
C PHE A 337 4.52 13.47 -17.63
N ARG A 338 3.21 13.71 -17.52
CA ARG A 338 2.28 13.62 -18.65
C ARG A 338 2.64 14.60 -19.76
N LYS A 339 2.96 15.84 -19.41
CA LYS A 339 3.36 16.87 -20.38
C LYS A 339 4.62 16.44 -21.14
N ILE A 340 5.66 15.98 -20.42
CA ILE A 340 6.91 15.50 -21.02
C ILE A 340 6.64 14.29 -21.93
N THR A 341 5.89 13.30 -21.45
CA THR A 341 5.62 12.08 -22.22
C THR A 341 4.83 12.38 -23.49
N THR A 342 3.86 13.30 -23.44
CA THR A 342 3.10 13.73 -24.62
C THR A 342 4.01 14.44 -25.62
N SER A 343 4.89 15.34 -25.14
CA SER A 343 5.83 16.05 -26.03
C SER A 343 6.80 15.09 -26.74
N ILE A 344 7.34 14.12 -25.98
CA ILE A 344 8.23 13.09 -26.55
C ILE A 344 7.48 12.26 -27.61
N ARG A 345 6.27 11.83 -27.31
CA ARG A 345 5.45 11.05 -28.25
C ARG A 345 5.20 11.81 -29.55
N ASN A 346 4.81 13.09 -29.48
CA ASN A 346 4.57 13.92 -30.65
C ASN A 346 5.84 14.12 -31.49
N LEU A 347 7.03 14.19 -30.86
CA LEU A 347 8.33 14.27 -31.61
C LEU A 347 8.60 12.98 -32.37
N PHE A 348 8.31 11.80 -31.78
CA PHE A 348 8.49 10.53 -32.48
C PHE A 348 7.49 10.35 -33.63
N GLU A 349 6.23 10.73 -33.44
CA GLU A 349 5.19 10.66 -34.48
C GLU A 349 5.51 11.61 -35.66
N ASN A 350 5.99 12.81 -35.40
CA ASN A 350 6.37 13.74 -36.45
C ASN A 350 7.61 13.26 -37.23
N ASN A 351 8.60 12.66 -36.56
CA ASN A 351 9.78 12.13 -37.23
C ASN A 351 9.46 10.91 -38.13
N SER A 352 8.51 10.07 -37.73
CA SER A 352 8.07 8.91 -38.54
C SER A 352 7.40 9.39 -39.85
N ILE A 353 6.62 10.47 -39.80
CA ILE A 353 5.96 11.04 -40.99
C ILE A 353 6.99 11.66 -41.96
N MET A 354 8.07 12.25 -41.45
CA MET A 354 9.12 12.80 -42.30
C MET A 354 9.98 11.72 -42.98
N THR A 355 10.18 10.56 -42.33
CA THR A 355 10.93 9.45 -42.90
C THR A 355 10.15 8.67 -43.95
N ASP A 356 8.81 8.66 -43.88
CA ASP A 356 7.95 8.05 -44.90
C ASP A 356 7.73 8.93 -46.14
N GLN A 357 8.16 10.21 -46.10
CA GLN A 357 8.06 11.15 -47.21
C GLN A 357 9.41 11.39 -47.94
N ALA A 358 10.50 10.81 -47.45
CA ALA A 358 11.83 10.87 -48.03
C ALA A 358 12.21 9.57 -48.72
#